data_39d2d2561852cc292b89e743b6affbd7
#
_entry.id   39d2d2561852cc292b89e743b6affbd7
#
_cell.length_a   1.000
_cell.length_b   1.000
_cell.length_c   1.000
_cell.angle_alpha   90.00
_cell.angle_beta   90.00
_cell.angle_gamma   90.00
#
_symmetry.space_group_name_H-M   'P 1'
#
loop_
_entity.id
_entity.type
_entity.pdbx_description
1 polymer ?
#
loop_
_entity_poly.entity_id
_entity_poly.type
_entity_poly.pdbx_seq_one_letter_code
_entity_poly.pdbx_strand_id
1 'polypeptide(L)'
;MGNLQSCSSYRFELNKRIYDPLLFEIAMLRFIFLFGMVGSFACTLFASKSNGNELAEKVLYKASGCVACHRMTLDHIGPSMLAVSQKYANDPNGASMVLDSLKNGARGKWGNNVMPPQSHVSDHNLQLLTNWALAIKDSPHLESWQKEELVTQESNAILSTDPPLHAKHSLPENRRGTVVEVKDQPIVYRTYLPGASSRAIAVGLPGGISYAFDAKLCKLLYFWEGGFLDFEKSWTGHGGWYSKLMGTKIFEAPASFPLRMGSNPSPEVKFLGYRTDGKLPTFLYQINGLSVEETIGFDADNRTIVLSFKISDAEEPIYFDPGQSSSIWSSDEAQERDGIWAVKAANLKSFSFRAQVKQ
;
A
#
# COMPACT_ATOMS: atom_id res chain seq x y z
N MET A 1 -32.10 55.32 20.41
CA MET A 1 -33.12 55.20 19.37
C MET A 1 -32.62 54.11 18.46
N GLY A 2 -33.00 52.88 18.60
CA GLY A 2 -34.24 52.15 18.28
C GLY A 2 -34.01 51.57 16.89
N ASN A 3 -34.00 50.29 16.63
CA ASN A 3 -34.98 49.27 16.86
C ASN A 3 -34.41 47.87 16.57
N LEU A 4 -34.82 46.95 17.41
CA LEU A 4 -34.83 45.47 17.22
C LEU A 4 -36.03 45.06 16.36
N GLN A 5 -35.86 44.06 15.49
CA GLN A 5 -36.94 43.18 14.96
C GLN A 5 -36.26 42.15 14.07
N SER A 6 -36.63 40.90 14.00
CA SER A 6 -37.38 39.94 14.79
C SER A 6 -37.13 38.56 14.15
N CYS A 7 -36.83 37.55 14.98
CA CYS A 7 -36.79 36.15 14.56
C CYS A 7 -38.18 35.65 14.15
N SER A 8 -38.29 35.04 12.95
CA SER A 8 -39.49 34.32 12.51
C SER A 8 -39.26 32.82 12.67
N SER A 9 -40.03 32.25 13.59
CA SER A 9 -40.14 30.85 13.90
C SER A 9 -41.00 30.13 12.85
N TYR A 10 -40.48 29.13 12.18
CA TYR A 10 -41.26 28.17 11.41
C TYR A 10 -41.82 27.08 12.34
N ARG A 11 -43.13 27.07 12.47
CA ARG A 11 -43.92 26.08 13.20
C ARG A 11 -44.28 24.94 12.23
N PHE A 12 -43.82 23.72 12.51
CA PHE A 12 -44.26 22.52 11.82
C PHE A 12 -45.56 22.03 12.45
N GLU A 13 -46.64 22.02 11.67
CA GLU A 13 -47.91 21.38 12.05
C GLU A 13 -47.85 19.86 11.84
N LEU A 14 -48.00 19.14 12.92
CA LEU A 14 -48.18 17.70 12.94
C LEU A 14 -49.68 17.36 12.66
N ASN A 15 -49.92 16.76 11.51
CA ASN A 15 -51.21 16.24 11.10
C ASN A 15 -51.50 14.96 11.90
N LYS A 16 -52.39 15.05 12.91
CA LYS A 16 -52.93 13.95 13.70
C LYS A 16 -53.88 13.15 12.83
N ARG A 17 -53.51 11.98 12.37
CA ARG A 17 -54.46 10.91 11.96
C ARG A 17 -54.87 10.13 13.17
N ILE A 18 -56.16 10.17 13.42
CA ILE A 18 -56.88 9.46 14.47
C ILE A 18 -56.86 7.97 14.13
N TYR A 19 -56.22 7.16 14.97
CA TYR A 19 -56.31 5.71 14.92
C TYR A 19 -57.43 5.25 15.85
N ASP A 20 -58.44 4.58 15.29
CA ASP A 20 -59.57 4.02 15.98
C ASP A 20 -59.12 2.72 16.67
N PRO A 21 -59.17 2.63 18.01
CA PRO A 21 -58.68 1.45 18.77
C PRO A 21 -59.53 0.19 18.63
N LEU A 22 -60.71 0.29 18.02
CA LEU A 22 -61.64 -0.86 17.91
C LEU A 22 -61.32 -1.84 16.77
N LEU A 23 -60.47 -1.45 15.82
CA LEU A 23 -60.04 -2.32 14.70
C LEU A 23 -58.84 -3.19 15.01
N PHE A 24 -58.14 -2.95 16.13
CA PHE A 24 -56.94 -3.70 16.49
C PHE A 24 -57.24 -4.98 17.29
N GLU A 25 -58.35 -5.05 18.02
CA GLU A 25 -58.73 -6.25 18.80
C GLU A 25 -59.32 -7.38 17.95
N ILE A 26 -59.96 -7.08 16.83
CA ILE A 26 -60.57 -8.12 15.96
C ILE A 26 -59.54 -8.84 15.11
N ALA A 27 -58.38 -8.24 14.84
CA ALA A 27 -57.30 -8.87 14.09
C ALA A 27 -56.44 -9.82 14.94
N MET A 28 -56.35 -9.60 16.25
CA MET A 28 -55.59 -10.45 17.17
C MET A 28 -56.30 -11.75 17.57
N LEU A 29 -57.64 -11.75 17.65
CA LEU A 29 -58.39 -12.95 18.02
C LEU A 29 -58.55 -14.00 16.89
N ARG A 30 -58.29 -13.65 15.64
CA ARG A 30 -58.31 -14.60 14.52
C ARG A 30 -57.00 -15.33 14.28
N PHE A 31 -55.88 -14.88 14.88
CA PHE A 31 -54.56 -15.51 14.73
C PHE A 31 -54.25 -16.58 15.78
N ILE A 32 -55.05 -16.68 16.87
CA ILE A 32 -54.81 -17.62 17.98
C ILE A 32 -55.46 -18.97 17.77
N PHE A 33 -56.47 -19.09 16.86
CA PHE A 33 -57.24 -20.34 16.69
C PHE A 33 -56.79 -21.23 15.51
N LEU A 34 -55.70 -20.90 14.79
CA LEU A 34 -55.26 -21.68 13.63
C LEU A 34 -53.87 -22.34 13.75
N PHE A 35 -53.24 -22.28 14.94
CA PHE A 35 -51.93 -22.94 15.14
C PHE A 35 -51.85 -23.69 16.46
N GLY A 36 -52.87 -24.49 16.73
CA GLY A 36 -52.86 -25.48 17.78
C GLY A 36 -52.85 -26.87 17.17
N MET A 37 -51.78 -27.28 16.53
CA MET A 37 -51.35 -28.68 16.43
C MET A 37 -50.06 -28.77 15.60
N VAL A 38 -49.14 -29.54 16.17
CA VAL A 38 -47.98 -30.19 15.53
C VAL A 38 -46.66 -29.39 15.50
N GLY A 39 -45.72 -29.92 16.21
CA GLY A 39 -44.33 -29.88 15.85
C GLY A 39 -43.46 -29.05 16.75
N SER A 40 -42.79 -29.76 17.64
CA SER A 40 -41.55 -29.34 18.30
C SER A 40 -40.57 -28.86 17.25
N PHE A 41 -40.62 -27.55 16.90
CA PHE A 41 -39.58 -26.94 16.11
C PHE A 41 -38.49 -26.48 17.07
N ALA A 42 -37.39 -27.24 17.11
CA ALA A 42 -36.16 -26.80 17.70
C ALA A 42 -35.77 -25.46 17.02
N CYS A 43 -35.94 -24.38 17.78
CA CYS A 43 -35.44 -23.06 17.38
C CYS A 43 -33.90 -23.12 17.42
N THR A 44 -33.29 -23.63 16.35
CA THR A 44 -31.88 -23.44 16.11
C THR A 44 -31.68 -21.95 15.84
N LEU A 45 -31.26 -21.23 16.87
CA LEU A 45 -30.68 -19.91 16.76
C LEU A 45 -29.45 -20.04 15.85
N PHE A 46 -29.66 -19.90 14.56
CA PHE A 46 -28.57 -19.49 13.67
C PHE A 46 -28.18 -18.08 14.10
N ALA A 47 -27.20 -18.02 14.98
CA ALA A 47 -26.47 -16.79 15.23
C ALA A 47 -25.86 -16.37 13.89
N SER A 48 -26.50 -15.46 13.19
CA SER A 48 -25.92 -14.76 12.05
C SER A 48 -24.69 -14.03 12.59
N LYS A 49 -23.53 -14.64 12.44
CA LYS A 49 -22.23 -14.04 12.75
C LYS A 49 -22.10 -12.80 11.88
N SER A 50 -22.09 -11.64 12.49
CA SER A 50 -22.11 -10.35 11.81
C SER A 50 -20.88 -10.21 10.89
N ASN A 51 -21.11 -10.05 9.59
CA ASN A 51 -20.10 -9.80 8.56
C ASN A 51 -19.26 -8.51 8.81
N GLY A 52 -19.60 -7.72 9.82
CA GLY A 52 -18.88 -6.49 10.17
C GLY A 52 -17.54 -6.71 10.89
N ASN A 53 -17.43 -7.77 11.69
CA ASN A 53 -16.21 -8.03 12.47
C ASN A 53 -15.05 -8.54 11.61
N GLU A 54 -15.33 -9.39 10.63
CA GLU A 54 -14.31 -10.03 9.81
C GLU A 54 -13.51 -9.02 8.96
N LEU A 55 -14.14 -7.94 8.49
CA LEU A 55 -13.47 -6.88 7.77
C LEU A 55 -12.55 -6.07 8.70
N ALA A 56 -12.98 -5.79 9.92
CA ALA A 56 -12.18 -5.08 10.93
C ALA A 56 -10.93 -5.87 11.32
N GLU A 57 -11.05 -7.19 11.47
CA GLU A 57 -9.95 -8.09 11.82
C GLU A 57 -8.97 -8.25 10.64
N LYS A 58 -9.44 -8.27 9.38
CA LYS A 58 -8.57 -8.22 8.19
C LYS A 58 -7.81 -6.89 8.12
N VAL A 59 -8.40 -5.77 8.51
CA VAL A 59 -7.72 -4.48 8.62
C VAL A 59 -6.65 -4.53 9.72
N LEU A 60 -6.97 -5.09 10.89
CA LEU A 60 -6.02 -5.28 11.99
C LEU A 60 -4.84 -6.15 11.58
N TYR A 61 -5.10 -7.27 10.89
CA TYR A 61 -4.07 -8.16 10.32
C TYR A 61 -3.09 -7.41 9.40
N LYS A 62 -3.63 -6.54 8.52
CA LYS A 62 -2.79 -5.69 7.65
C LYS A 62 -2.02 -4.65 8.45
N ALA A 63 -2.67 -3.96 9.37
CA ALA A 63 -2.08 -2.91 10.20
C ALA A 63 -0.97 -3.45 11.12
N SER A 64 -1.11 -4.69 11.61
CA SER A 64 -0.11 -5.37 12.43
C SER A 64 1.08 -5.93 11.63
N GLY A 65 1.13 -5.72 10.31
CA GLY A 65 2.25 -6.15 9.47
C GLY A 65 2.30 -7.65 9.12
N CYS A 66 1.30 -8.42 9.51
CA CYS A 66 1.24 -9.88 9.28
C CYS A 66 1.32 -10.25 7.79
N VAL A 67 0.79 -9.38 6.91
CA VAL A 67 0.80 -9.56 5.45
C VAL A 67 2.20 -9.65 4.83
N ALA A 68 3.22 -9.19 5.54
CA ALA A 68 4.60 -9.27 5.06
C ALA A 68 5.10 -10.72 4.94
N CYS A 69 4.59 -11.61 5.81
CA CYS A 69 5.03 -13.01 5.87
C CYS A 69 3.91 -13.99 5.55
N HIS A 70 2.66 -13.64 5.81
CA HIS A 70 1.50 -14.51 5.62
C HIS A 70 0.57 -13.98 4.53
N ARG A 71 0.02 -14.87 3.73
CA ARG A 71 -1.10 -14.57 2.81
C ARG A 71 -2.36 -15.23 3.33
N MET A 72 -3.50 -14.94 2.71
CA MET A 72 -4.78 -15.50 3.16
C MET A 72 -4.90 -16.98 2.81
N THR A 73 -4.60 -17.35 1.56
CA THR A 73 -4.83 -18.70 1.02
C THR A 73 -3.58 -19.36 0.46
N LEU A 74 -2.55 -18.62 0.13
CA LEU A 74 -1.30 -19.11 -0.43
C LEU A 74 -0.16 -19.00 0.60
N ASP A 75 0.68 -20.02 0.69
CA ASP A 75 1.88 -19.97 1.51
C ASP A 75 2.87 -18.93 0.93
N HIS A 76 3.60 -18.26 1.83
CA HIS A 76 4.61 -17.28 1.46
C HIS A 76 5.88 -17.50 2.30
N ILE A 77 6.32 -16.51 3.09
CA ILE A 77 7.41 -16.70 4.06
C ILE A 77 6.92 -17.57 5.23
N GLY A 78 5.70 -17.31 5.70
CA GLY A 78 4.98 -18.13 6.66
C GLY A 78 3.83 -18.90 6.01
N PRO A 79 3.15 -19.77 6.77
CA PRO A 79 1.97 -20.48 6.29
C PRO A 79 0.85 -19.51 5.93
N SER A 80 -0.01 -19.90 5.00
CA SER A 80 -1.25 -19.14 4.74
C SER A 80 -2.13 -19.12 5.98
N MET A 81 -2.94 -18.06 6.11
CA MET A 81 -3.90 -17.99 7.21
C MET A 81 -4.94 -19.12 7.14
N LEU A 82 -5.28 -19.56 5.93
CA LEU A 82 -6.11 -20.74 5.71
C LEU A 82 -5.45 -22.01 6.27
N ALA A 83 -4.17 -22.24 6.01
CA ALA A 83 -3.43 -23.38 6.53
C ALA A 83 -3.35 -23.37 8.06
N VAL A 84 -3.16 -22.19 8.66
CA VAL A 84 -3.21 -22.00 10.13
C VAL A 84 -4.61 -22.39 10.66
N SER A 85 -5.68 -21.88 10.04
CA SER A 85 -7.05 -22.23 10.42
C SER A 85 -7.32 -23.74 10.33
N GLN A 86 -6.95 -24.34 9.20
CA GLN A 86 -7.14 -25.78 8.98
C GLN A 86 -6.42 -26.64 10.02
N LYS A 87 -5.21 -26.24 10.42
CA LYS A 87 -4.39 -26.98 11.38
C LYS A 87 -4.91 -26.87 12.82
N TYR A 88 -5.35 -25.68 13.23
CA TYR A 88 -5.58 -25.38 14.65
C TYR A 88 -7.05 -25.18 15.02
N ALA A 89 -7.96 -24.90 14.08
CA ALA A 89 -9.34 -24.56 14.41
C ALA A 89 -10.11 -25.68 15.13
N ASN A 90 -9.78 -26.94 14.86
CA ASN A 90 -10.44 -28.09 15.47
C ASN A 90 -9.65 -28.71 16.65
N ASP A 91 -8.49 -28.13 17.00
CA ASP A 91 -7.69 -28.56 18.15
C ASP A 91 -8.21 -27.86 19.41
N PRO A 92 -8.53 -28.60 20.50
CA PRO A 92 -8.95 -28.01 21.78
C PRO A 92 -7.97 -26.94 22.33
N ASN A 93 -6.69 -27.09 22.04
CA ASN A 93 -5.63 -26.18 22.45
C ASN A 93 -5.24 -25.19 21.33
N GLY A 94 -5.87 -25.26 20.17
CA GLY A 94 -5.46 -24.51 18.97
C GLY A 94 -5.38 -23.01 19.19
N ALA A 95 -6.36 -22.43 19.90
CA ALA A 95 -6.35 -21.00 20.23
C ALA A 95 -5.15 -20.61 21.11
N SER A 96 -4.83 -21.41 22.12
CA SER A 96 -3.66 -21.14 22.99
C SER A 96 -2.35 -21.30 22.23
N MET A 97 -2.25 -22.26 21.32
CA MET A 97 -1.07 -22.51 20.50
C MET A 97 -0.80 -21.39 19.48
N VAL A 98 -1.87 -20.85 18.88
CA VAL A 98 -1.77 -19.69 17.96
C VAL A 98 -1.40 -18.44 18.74
N LEU A 99 -2.07 -18.17 19.86
CA LEU A 99 -1.78 -17.02 20.72
C LEU A 99 -0.34 -17.07 21.27
N ASP A 100 0.13 -18.23 21.71
CA ASP A 100 1.51 -18.43 22.13
C ASP A 100 2.50 -18.10 21.00
N SER A 101 2.21 -18.55 19.78
CA SER A 101 3.06 -18.25 18.62
C SER A 101 3.09 -16.75 18.29
N LEU A 102 2.00 -16.02 18.49
CA LEU A 102 1.95 -14.57 18.33
C LEU A 102 2.75 -13.86 19.43
N LYS A 103 2.65 -14.30 20.69
CA LYS A 103 3.31 -13.67 21.83
C LYS A 103 4.81 -13.97 21.88
N ASN A 104 5.19 -15.22 21.69
CA ASN A 104 6.54 -15.70 21.95
C ASN A 104 7.32 -16.05 20.67
N GLY A 105 6.66 -15.92 19.51
CA GLY A 105 7.22 -16.35 18.23
C GLY A 105 7.06 -17.87 18.01
N ALA A 106 7.45 -18.35 16.85
CA ALA A 106 7.37 -19.76 16.49
C ALA A 106 8.59 -20.18 15.67
N ARG A 107 9.12 -21.37 16.01
CA ARG A 107 10.20 -22.01 15.26
C ARG A 107 9.87 -23.48 15.04
N GLY A 108 10.12 -24.00 13.82
CA GLY A 108 9.96 -25.42 13.51
C GLY A 108 8.50 -25.92 13.42
N LYS A 109 7.49 -25.07 13.70
CA LYS A 109 6.07 -25.46 13.61
C LYS A 109 5.59 -25.57 12.13
N TRP A 110 6.25 -24.84 11.23
CA TRP A 110 5.94 -24.70 9.82
C TRP A 110 7.23 -24.65 8.95
N GLY A 111 8.07 -25.66 9.08
CA GLY A 111 9.36 -25.72 8.38
C GLY A 111 10.46 -24.92 9.10
N ASN A 112 11.43 -24.42 8.32
CA ASN A 112 12.66 -23.80 8.86
C ASN A 112 12.49 -22.29 9.15
N ASN A 113 11.42 -21.67 8.69
CA ASN A 113 11.20 -20.25 8.90
C ASN A 113 10.86 -19.96 10.36
N VAL A 114 11.32 -18.79 10.83
CA VAL A 114 11.08 -18.33 12.19
C VAL A 114 10.09 -17.17 12.16
N MET A 115 9.03 -17.30 12.92
CA MET A 115 8.10 -16.19 13.19
C MET A 115 8.60 -15.45 14.44
N PRO A 116 8.91 -14.15 14.37
CA PRO A 116 9.29 -13.39 15.56
C PRO A 116 8.09 -13.12 16.47
N PRO A 117 8.31 -12.83 17.78
CA PRO A 117 7.27 -12.35 18.68
C PRO A 117 6.64 -11.06 18.16
N GLN A 118 5.31 -10.91 18.33
CA GLN A 118 4.56 -9.72 17.88
C GLN A 118 4.37 -8.74 19.05
N SER A 119 5.45 -8.38 19.75
CA SER A 119 5.44 -7.55 20.95
C SER A 119 4.90 -6.11 20.76
N HIS A 120 4.79 -5.66 19.52
CA HIS A 120 4.21 -4.36 19.16
C HIS A 120 2.68 -4.37 19.07
N VAL A 121 2.03 -5.55 19.16
CA VAL A 121 0.58 -5.72 19.10
C VAL A 121 0.06 -5.93 20.53
N SER A 122 -0.99 -5.22 20.91
CA SER A 122 -1.57 -5.36 22.26
C SER A 122 -2.18 -6.75 22.47
N ASP A 123 -2.22 -7.22 23.73
CA ASP A 123 -2.80 -8.52 24.08
C ASP A 123 -4.26 -8.68 23.61
N HIS A 124 -5.04 -7.62 23.69
CA HIS A 124 -6.41 -7.61 23.17
C HIS A 124 -6.44 -7.87 21.65
N ASN A 125 -5.59 -7.19 20.88
CA ASN A 125 -5.50 -7.35 19.44
C ASN A 125 -4.93 -8.71 19.05
N LEU A 126 -3.98 -9.25 19.82
CA LEU A 126 -3.48 -10.63 19.61
C LEU A 126 -4.60 -11.66 19.80
N GLN A 127 -5.48 -11.46 20.77
CA GLN A 127 -6.64 -12.34 20.97
C GLN A 127 -7.65 -12.24 19.81
N LEU A 128 -7.94 -11.03 19.32
CA LEU A 128 -8.80 -10.82 18.15
C LEU A 128 -8.22 -11.52 16.91
N LEU A 129 -6.93 -11.33 16.65
CA LEU A 129 -6.22 -11.97 15.52
C LEU A 129 -6.21 -13.50 15.65
N THR A 130 -6.05 -14.03 16.86
CA THR A 130 -6.12 -15.48 17.11
C THR A 130 -7.49 -16.04 16.75
N ASN A 131 -8.56 -15.45 17.26
CA ASN A 131 -9.94 -15.91 17.01
C ASN A 131 -10.28 -15.83 15.52
N TRP A 132 -9.90 -14.73 14.88
CA TRP A 132 -10.10 -14.53 13.45
C TRP A 132 -9.31 -15.54 12.61
N ALA A 133 -8.01 -15.75 12.91
CA ALA A 133 -7.19 -16.72 12.21
C ALA A 133 -7.77 -18.13 12.22
N LEU A 134 -8.38 -18.54 13.34
CA LEU A 134 -9.03 -19.85 13.47
C LEU A 134 -10.35 -19.94 12.69
N ALA A 135 -11.03 -18.83 12.46
CA ALA A 135 -12.30 -18.79 11.74
C ALA A 135 -12.17 -18.75 10.22
N ILE A 136 -10.97 -18.51 9.67
CA ILE A 136 -10.76 -18.26 8.24
C ILE A 136 -11.23 -19.41 7.34
N LYS A 137 -11.09 -20.68 7.76
CA LYS A 137 -11.54 -21.82 6.96
C LYS A 137 -13.04 -21.83 6.68
N ASP A 138 -13.82 -21.16 7.53
CA ASP A 138 -15.28 -21.08 7.45
C ASP A 138 -15.75 -19.69 6.95
N SER A 139 -14.81 -18.85 6.47
CA SER A 139 -15.11 -17.50 5.98
C SER A 139 -15.89 -17.54 4.67
N PRO A 140 -16.97 -16.76 4.53
CA PRO A 140 -17.69 -16.61 3.27
C PRO A 140 -16.86 -15.86 2.20
N HIS A 141 -15.77 -15.22 2.61
CA HIS A 141 -14.89 -14.46 1.71
C HIS A 141 -13.70 -15.26 1.17
N LEU A 142 -13.58 -16.54 1.54
CA LEU A 142 -12.40 -17.36 1.21
C LEU A 142 -12.14 -17.45 -0.30
N GLU A 143 -13.19 -17.70 -1.10
CA GLU A 143 -13.07 -17.76 -2.56
C GLU A 143 -12.64 -16.43 -3.18
N SER A 144 -13.16 -15.30 -2.66
CA SER A 144 -12.80 -13.97 -3.15
C SER A 144 -11.34 -13.64 -2.83
N TRP A 145 -10.83 -14.01 -1.65
CA TRP A 145 -9.43 -13.83 -1.27
C TRP A 145 -8.51 -14.69 -2.10
N GLN A 146 -8.90 -15.94 -2.36
CA GLN A 146 -8.13 -16.84 -3.23
C GLN A 146 -8.00 -16.26 -4.65
N LYS A 147 -9.11 -15.77 -5.21
CA LYS A 147 -9.11 -15.13 -6.52
C LYS A 147 -8.25 -13.85 -6.53
N GLU A 148 -8.33 -13.01 -5.50
CA GLU A 148 -7.51 -11.79 -5.35
C GLU A 148 -6.01 -12.14 -5.31
N GLU A 149 -5.63 -13.19 -4.58
CA GLU A 149 -4.24 -13.62 -4.47
C GLU A 149 -3.71 -14.27 -5.75
N LEU A 150 -4.53 -15.09 -6.44
CA LEU A 150 -4.17 -15.67 -7.73
C LEU A 150 -3.98 -14.61 -8.81
N VAL A 151 -4.90 -13.64 -8.92
CA VAL A 151 -4.76 -12.49 -9.84
C VAL A 151 -3.50 -11.70 -9.53
N THR A 152 -3.19 -11.49 -8.25
CA THR A 152 -1.95 -10.82 -7.83
C THR A 152 -0.72 -11.67 -8.18
N GLN A 153 -0.80 -12.99 -8.06
CA GLN A 153 0.27 -13.91 -8.42
C GLN A 153 0.46 -13.97 -9.95
N GLU A 154 -0.62 -14.04 -10.72
CA GLU A 154 -0.58 -13.99 -12.19
C GLU A 154 -0.07 -12.63 -12.68
N SER A 155 -0.52 -11.54 -12.10
CA SER A 155 -0.01 -10.20 -12.41
C SER A 155 1.49 -10.09 -12.09
N ASN A 156 1.93 -10.64 -10.97
CA ASN A 156 3.35 -10.74 -10.63
C ASN A 156 4.10 -11.72 -11.54
N ALA A 157 3.45 -12.79 -12.04
CA ALA A 157 4.04 -13.72 -12.99
C ALA A 157 4.12 -13.13 -14.40
N ILE A 158 3.12 -12.36 -14.82
CA ILE A 158 3.14 -11.60 -16.08
C ILE A 158 4.18 -10.48 -16.02
N LEU A 159 4.32 -9.83 -14.86
CA LEU A 159 5.42 -8.89 -14.57
C LEU A 159 6.78 -9.60 -14.43
N SER A 160 6.80 -10.94 -14.24
CA SER A 160 8.02 -11.76 -14.12
C SER A 160 8.36 -12.51 -15.42
N THR A 161 7.67 -12.27 -16.53
CA THR A 161 8.10 -12.72 -17.88
C THR A 161 9.27 -11.89 -18.40
N ASP A 162 9.54 -10.73 -17.83
CA ASP A 162 10.90 -10.21 -17.81
C ASP A 162 11.77 -11.14 -16.97
N PRO A 163 13.01 -11.48 -17.43
CA PRO A 163 13.89 -12.34 -16.63
C PRO A 163 13.94 -11.76 -15.22
N PRO A 164 13.70 -12.58 -14.18
CA PRO A 164 13.59 -12.06 -12.83
C PRO A 164 14.82 -11.21 -12.56
N LEU A 165 14.62 -9.98 -12.12
CA LEU A 165 15.70 -9.05 -11.74
C LEU A 165 16.70 -9.68 -10.76
N HIS A 166 16.35 -10.83 -10.22
CA HIS A 166 17.17 -11.69 -9.36
C HIS A 166 17.68 -12.97 -10.03
N ALA A 167 17.30 -13.25 -11.29
CA ALA A 167 17.81 -14.40 -12.00
C ALA A 167 19.23 -14.10 -12.47
N LYS A 168 20.21 -14.49 -11.68
CA LYS A 168 21.64 -14.50 -11.95
C LYS A 168 22.48 -13.31 -11.48
N HIS A 169 22.15 -12.64 -10.41
CA HIS A 169 23.21 -12.31 -9.49
C HIS A 169 23.33 -13.50 -8.53
N SER A 170 23.95 -14.60 -8.99
CA SER A 170 24.60 -15.52 -8.08
C SER A 170 25.43 -14.66 -7.15
N LEU A 171 25.08 -14.66 -5.86
CA LEU A 171 25.97 -14.10 -4.84
C LEU A 171 27.36 -14.62 -5.18
N PRO A 172 28.35 -13.73 -5.36
CA PRO A 172 29.71 -14.22 -5.63
C PRO A 172 30.07 -15.21 -4.53
N GLU A 173 30.63 -16.35 -4.90
CA GLU A 173 31.03 -17.45 -4.01
C GLU A 173 31.90 -16.98 -2.83
N ASN A 174 32.49 -15.79 -2.94
CA ASN A 174 33.22 -15.07 -1.91
C ASN A 174 32.38 -13.89 -1.44
N ARG A 175 31.97 -13.88 -0.20
CA ARG A 175 31.35 -12.75 0.53
C ARG A 175 32.18 -11.43 0.53
N ARG A 176 33.11 -11.24 -0.40
CA ARG A 176 33.94 -10.06 -0.57
C ARG A 176 33.33 -9.01 -1.50
N GLY A 177 32.21 -9.31 -2.16
CA GLY A 177 31.60 -8.41 -3.15
C GLY A 177 30.19 -7.98 -2.70
N THR A 178 30.10 -7.17 -1.63
CA THR A 178 28.84 -6.55 -1.21
C THR A 178 28.55 -5.27 -1.99
N VAL A 179 29.55 -4.77 -2.70
CA VAL A 179 29.43 -3.61 -3.59
C VAL A 179 28.86 -4.04 -4.93
N VAL A 180 27.74 -3.47 -5.32
CA VAL A 180 27.13 -3.69 -6.63
C VAL A 180 27.53 -2.59 -7.57
N GLU A 181 28.05 -2.96 -8.74
CA GLU A 181 28.43 -2.04 -9.80
C GLU A 181 27.37 -1.99 -10.89
N VAL A 182 27.07 -0.79 -11.39
CA VAL A 182 26.24 -0.58 -12.57
C VAL A 182 27.14 -0.65 -13.81
N LYS A 183 26.76 -1.48 -14.77
CA LYS A 183 27.46 -1.64 -16.04
C LYS A 183 26.70 -0.93 -17.16
N ASP A 184 26.35 -1.66 -18.20
CA ASP A 184 25.80 -1.14 -19.45
C ASP A 184 24.29 -0.85 -19.42
N GLN A 185 23.59 -1.36 -18.41
CA GLN A 185 22.13 -1.20 -18.28
C GLN A 185 21.76 -0.72 -16.88
N PRO A 186 20.64 0.01 -16.75
CA PRO A 186 20.11 0.38 -15.46
C PRO A 186 19.82 -0.85 -14.59
N ILE A 187 20.09 -0.72 -13.30
CA ILE A 187 19.76 -1.74 -12.30
C ILE A 187 18.81 -1.18 -11.26
N VAL A 188 17.93 -2.03 -10.74
CA VAL A 188 16.90 -1.64 -9.75
C VAL A 188 16.98 -2.56 -8.55
N TYR A 189 17.10 -2.02 -7.35
CA TYR A 189 17.13 -2.76 -6.11
C TYR A 189 16.13 -2.20 -5.09
N ARG A 190 15.35 -3.09 -4.47
CA ARG A 190 14.59 -2.76 -3.26
C ARG A 190 15.48 -2.97 -2.05
N THR A 191 15.75 -1.90 -1.32
CA THR A 191 16.61 -1.94 -0.14
C THR A 191 16.32 -0.77 0.79
N TYR A 192 16.79 -0.86 2.03
CA TYR A 192 16.74 0.27 2.95
C TYR A 192 17.78 1.31 2.55
N LEU A 193 17.33 2.55 2.34
CA LEU A 193 18.18 3.67 1.96
C LEU A 193 18.11 4.79 2.99
N PRO A 194 19.21 5.54 3.22
CA PRO A 194 19.19 6.67 4.15
C PRO A 194 18.13 7.72 3.77
N GLY A 195 17.32 8.14 4.75
CA GLY A 195 16.28 9.15 4.55
C GLY A 195 15.03 8.68 3.80
N ALA A 196 14.92 7.38 3.50
CA ALA A 196 13.78 6.79 2.81
C ALA A 196 12.92 5.93 3.75
N SER A 197 11.69 5.66 3.33
CA SER A 197 10.84 4.67 4.00
C SER A 197 11.37 3.24 3.78
N SER A 198 10.76 2.26 4.44
CA SER A 198 11.06 0.83 4.23
C SER A 198 10.70 0.30 2.83
N ARG A 199 10.12 1.15 1.97
CA ARG A 199 9.73 0.81 0.59
C ARG A 199 10.62 1.52 -0.44
N ALA A 200 11.85 1.81 -0.09
CA ALA A 200 12.80 2.46 -0.99
C ALA A 200 13.22 1.56 -2.15
N ILE A 201 13.40 2.19 -3.29
CA ILE A 201 13.91 1.58 -4.53
C ILE A 201 15.13 2.40 -4.95
N ALA A 202 16.27 1.74 -5.04
CA ALA A 202 17.49 2.31 -5.60
C ALA A 202 17.58 1.97 -7.08
N VAL A 203 17.90 2.95 -7.90
CA VAL A 203 18.15 2.77 -9.33
C VAL A 203 19.54 3.28 -9.65
N GLY A 204 20.37 2.40 -10.19
CA GLY A 204 21.68 2.77 -10.73
C GLY A 204 21.61 2.90 -12.24
N LEU A 205 22.10 3.99 -12.76
CA LEU A 205 22.18 4.27 -14.19
C LEU A 205 23.64 4.08 -14.67
N PRO A 206 23.86 3.64 -15.92
CA PRO A 206 25.18 3.68 -16.51
C PRO A 206 25.82 5.08 -16.41
N GLY A 207 27.14 5.14 -16.25
CA GLY A 207 27.85 6.42 -16.11
C GLY A 207 28.00 6.92 -14.67
N GLY A 208 27.70 6.06 -13.66
CA GLY A 208 27.95 6.39 -12.25
C GLY A 208 26.93 7.33 -11.62
N ILE A 209 25.75 7.45 -12.19
CA ILE A 209 24.61 8.19 -11.63
C ILE A 209 23.60 7.22 -11.08
N SER A 210 23.04 7.57 -9.92
CA SER A 210 22.03 6.73 -9.27
C SER A 210 20.99 7.58 -8.55
N TYR A 211 19.80 7.02 -8.28
CA TYR A 211 18.77 7.72 -7.54
C TYR A 211 17.96 6.79 -6.62
N ALA A 212 17.34 7.40 -5.63
CA ALA A 212 16.41 6.76 -4.72
C ALA A 212 14.98 7.21 -5.00
N PHE A 213 14.09 6.26 -5.20
CA PHE A 213 12.63 6.45 -5.26
C PHE A 213 11.97 5.82 -4.03
N ASP A 214 11.05 6.52 -3.41
CA ASP A 214 10.29 5.99 -2.28
C ASP A 214 8.90 5.53 -2.74
N ALA A 215 8.70 4.21 -2.77
CA ALA A 215 7.44 3.63 -3.21
C ALA A 215 6.27 3.85 -2.21
N LYS A 216 6.55 4.20 -0.94
CA LYS A 216 5.48 4.59 0.00
C LYS A 216 4.99 6.01 -0.29
N LEU A 217 5.89 6.89 -0.69
CA LEU A 217 5.61 8.30 -0.97
C LEU A 217 5.38 8.56 -2.46
N CYS A 218 5.58 7.56 -3.32
CA CYS A 218 5.49 7.64 -4.79
C CYS A 218 6.31 8.79 -5.37
N LYS A 219 7.54 9.00 -4.90
CA LYS A 219 8.36 10.14 -5.32
C LYS A 219 9.85 9.85 -5.33
N LEU A 220 10.57 10.60 -6.18
CA LEU A 220 12.02 10.74 -6.13
C LEU A 220 12.44 11.35 -4.78
N LEU A 221 13.52 10.84 -4.18
CA LEU A 221 14.11 11.39 -2.97
C LEU A 221 15.40 12.16 -3.25
N TYR A 222 16.35 11.53 -3.92
CA TYR A 222 17.64 12.15 -4.21
C TYR A 222 18.38 11.41 -5.32
N PHE A 223 19.34 12.11 -5.91
CA PHE A 223 20.36 11.53 -6.79
C PHE A 223 21.74 11.56 -6.13
N TRP A 224 22.57 10.58 -6.48
CA TRP A 224 23.98 10.59 -6.13
C TRP A 224 24.84 10.20 -7.32
N GLU A 225 26.09 10.67 -7.30
CA GLU A 225 27.12 10.41 -8.31
C GLU A 225 28.26 9.62 -7.68
N GLY A 226 28.82 8.65 -8.41
CA GLY A 226 29.87 7.74 -7.96
C GLY A 226 29.44 6.29 -8.06
N GLY A 227 29.94 5.45 -7.15
CA GLY A 227 29.51 4.03 -7.09
C GLY A 227 28.05 3.87 -6.66
N PHE A 228 27.46 2.71 -6.94
CA PHE A 228 26.06 2.48 -6.66
C PHE A 228 25.81 2.24 -5.16
N LEU A 229 25.88 1.00 -4.70
CA LEU A 229 25.56 0.64 -3.32
C LEU A 229 26.51 -0.43 -2.77
N ASP A 230 26.82 -0.31 -1.48
CA ASP A 230 27.37 -1.41 -0.69
C ASP A 230 26.26 -1.98 0.21
N PHE A 231 25.96 -3.25 0.01
CA PHE A 231 24.93 -4.00 0.70
C PHE A 231 25.44 -4.77 1.93
N GLU A 232 26.69 -4.61 2.33
CA GLU A 232 27.29 -5.41 3.41
C GLU A 232 26.39 -5.48 4.63
N LYS A 233 25.96 -4.35 5.15
CA LYS A 233 25.10 -4.30 6.34
C LYS A 233 23.68 -4.82 6.09
N SER A 234 23.14 -4.59 4.89
CA SER A 234 21.80 -5.04 4.53
C SER A 234 21.71 -6.54 4.33
N TRP A 235 22.79 -7.17 3.84
CA TRP A 235 22.82 -8.60 3.56
C TRP A 235 23.34 -9.44 4.73
N THR A 236 24.21 -8.91 5.59
CA THR A 236 24.80 -9.62 6.72
C THR A 236 24.07 -9.30 8.05
N GLY A 237 23.33 -8.21 8.13
CA GLY A 237 22.52 -7.83 9.28
C GLY A 237 21.17 -8.56 9.30
N HIS A 238 20.55 -8.62 10.48
CA HIS A 238 19.23 -9.24 10.66
C HIS A 238 18.06 -8.35 10.18
N GLY A 239 18.25 -7.53 9.14
CA GLY A 239 17.31 -6.54 8.63
C GLY A 239 17.34 -5.23 9.42
N GLY A 240 16.94 -4.13 8.76
CA GLY A 240 16.88 -2.80 9.38
C GLY A 240 18.15 -1.94 9.25
N TRP A 241 19.17 -2.43 8.58
CA TRP A 241 20.35 -1.63 8.26
C TRP A 241 20.27 -1.04 6.87
N TYR A 242 20.64 0.24 6.73
CA TYR A 242 20.70 0.93 5.45
C TYR A 242 21.85 0.41 4.59
N SER A 243 21.58 0.23 3.29
CA SER A 243 22.64 0.08 2.28
C SER A 243 23.42 1.40 2.19
N LYS A 244 24.74 1.30 2.05
CA LYS A 244 25.61 2.47 1.98
C LYS A 244 25.65 2.99 0.56
N LEU A 245 25.40 4.29 0.37
CA LEU A 245 25.64 4.97 -0.89
C LEU A 245 27.15 5.01 -1.15
N MET A 246 27.59 4.59 -2.34
CA MET A 246 29.00 4.57 -2.73
C MET A 246 29.39 5.83 -3.54
N GLY A 247 28.70 6.93 -3.27
CA GLY A 247 28.89 8.20 -3.95
C GLY A 247 28.41 9.39 -3.12
N THR A 248 28.40 10.56 -3.75
CA THR A 248 28.01 11.83 -3.13
C THR A 248 26.65 12.26 -3.67
N LYS A 249 25.75 12.70 -2.79
CA LYS A 249 24.47 13.26 -3.22
C LYS A 249 24.68 14.54 -4.00
N ILE A 250 24.04 14.63 -5.17
CA ILE A 250 24.09 15.77 -6.07
C ILE A 250 22.75 16.50 -6.20
N PHE A 251 21.66 15.87 -5.73
CA PHE A 251 20.32 16.44 -5.73
C PHE A 251 19.51 15.84 -4.61
N GLU A 252 18.69 16.65 -3.95
CA GLU A 252 17.66 16.22 -2.99
C GLU A 252 16.31 16.82 -3.37
N ALA A 253 15.30 15.97 -3.51
CA ALA A 253 13.94 16.39 -3.79
C ALA A 253 13.27 16.98 -2.52
N PRO A 254 12.28 17.87 -2.67
CA PRO A 254 11.57 18.46 -1.55
C PRO A 254 10.87 17.40 -0.70
N ALA A 255 10.63 17.72 0.57
CA ALA A 255 9.95 16.80 1.49
C ALA A 255 8.49 16.52 1.05
N SER A 256 7.80 17.53 0.51
CA SER A 256 6.43 17.42 -0.02
C SER A 256 6.37 16.55 -1.28
N PHE A 257 5.19 16.03 -1.58
CA PHE A 257 4.92 15.39 -2.87
C PHE A 257 4.86 16.46 -3.97
N PRO A 258 5.55 16.29 -5.11
CA PRO A 258 5.77 17.39 -6.05
C PRO A 258 4.57 17.72 -6.92
N LEU A 259 3.64 16.77 -7.17
CA LEU A 259 2.47 17.01 -8.01
C LEU A 259 1.23 17.35 -7.16
N ARG A 260 0.48 18.34 -7.61
CA ARG A 260 -0.84 18.71 -7.05
C ARG A 260 -1.87 18.66 -8.17
N MET A 261 -3.07 18.17 -7.86
CA MET A 261 -4.20 18.12 -8.79
C MET A 261 -5.32 19.00 -8.26
N GLY A 262 -5.81 19.91 -9.10
CA GLY A 262 -6.81 20.88 -8.69
C GLY A 262 -6.36 21.73 -7.51
N SER A 263 -7.25 21.93 -6.54
CA SER A 263 -6.99 22.70 -5.32
C SER A 263 -6.41 21.86 -4.16
N ASN A 264 -6.22 20.55 -4.33
CA ASN A 264 -5.74 19.68 -3.25
C ASN A 264 -4.21 19.79 -3.08
N PRO A 265 -3.71 20.34 -1.97
CA PRO A 265 -2.28 20.48 -1.74
C PRO A 265 -1.59 19.17 -1.32
N SER A 266 -2.34 18.15 -0.91
CA SER A 266 -1.81 16.88 -0.39
C SER A 266 -2.59 15.72 -1.00
N PRO A 267 -2.30 15.32 -2.23
CA PRO A 267 -3.03 14.24 -2.89
C PRO A 267 -2.77 12.88 -2.21
N GLU A 268 -3.77 12.01 -2.25
CA GLU A 268 -3.59 10.61 -1.88
C GLU A 268 -2.77 9.90 -2.97
N VAL A 269 -1.70 9.22 -2.56
CA VAL A 269 -0.85 8.45 -3.48
C VAL A 269 -0.83 6.97 -3.13
N LYS A 270 -0.85 6.12 -4.16
CA LYS A 270 -0.84 4.66 -4.00
C LYS A 270 0.11 4.03 -5.02
N PHE A 271 1.20 3.44 -4.54
CA PHE A 271 2.14 2.72 -5.39
C PHE A 271 1.55 1.40 -5.89
N LEU A 272 1.65 1.14 -7.19
CA LEU A 272 1.17 -0.07 -7.85
C LEU A 272 2.33 -1.01 -8.22
N GLY A 273 3.50 -0.46 -8.59
CA GLY A 273 4.63 -1.24 -9.02
C GLY A 273 5.60 -0.44 -9.88
N TYR A 274 6.48 -1.13 -10.57
CA TYR A 274 7.30 -0.57 -11.64
C TYR A 274 7.53 -1.65 -12.71
N ARG A 275 7.80 -1.22 -13.93
CA ARG A 275 8.22 -2.09 -15.02
C ARG A 275 9.59 -1.68 -15.53
N THR A 276 10.36 -2.64 -16.01
CA THR A 276 11.64 -2.45 -16.67
C THR A 276 11.61 -3.22 -17.99
N ASP A 277 12.07 -2.62 -19.04
CA ASP A 277 12.19 -3.22 -20.36
C ASP A 277 13.64 -3.18 -20.89
N GLY A 278 14.60 -3.23 -19.97
CA GLY A 278 16.02 -3.05 -20.26
C GLY A 278 16.44 -1.59 -20.40
N LYS A 279 15.51 -0.66 -20.17
CA LYS A 279 15.69 0.79 -20.16
C LYS A 279 15.50 1.35 -18.75
N LEU A 280 15.21 2.65 -18.69
CA LEU A 280 14.84 3.30 -17.43
C LEU A 280 13.58 2.66 -16.84
N PRO A 281 13.52 2.42 -15.52
CA PRO A 281 12.30 1.91 -14.90
C PRO A 281 11.18 2.95 -15.01
N THR A 282 9.96 2.47 -15.29
CA THR A 282 8.75 3.26 -15.22
C THR A 282 8.02 2.90 -13.93
N PHE A 283 7.88 3.83 -13.03
CA PHE A 283 7.11 3.68 -11.79
C PHE A 283 5.62 3.86 -12.07
N LEU A 284 4.81 2.99 -11.50
CA LEU A 284 3.36 2.94 -11.68
C LEU A 284 2.71 3.23 -10.33
N TYR A 285 1.87 4.26 -10.27
CA TYR A 285 1.15 4.62 -9.06
C TYR A 285 -0.13 5.38 -9.37
N GLN A 286 -0.94 5.67 -8.36
CA GLN A 286 -2.13 6.49 -8.49
C GLN A 286 -1.99 7.76 -7.67
N ILE A 287 -2.57 8.85 -8.20
CA ILE A 287 -2.77 10.12 -7.49
C ILE A 287 -4.28 10.39 -7.50
N ASN A 288 -4.92 10.43 -6.33
CA ASN A 288 -6.38 10.60 -6.21
C ASN A 288 -7.18 9.64 -7.12
N GLY A 289 -6.69 8.41 -7.31
CA GLY A 289 -7.31 7.41 -8.17
C GLY A 289 -6.86 7.44 -9.65
N LEU A 290 -6.28 8.53 -10.14
CA LEU A 290 -5.75 8.61 -11.51
C LEU A 290 -4.44 7.85 -11.63
N SER A 291 -4.30 7.06 -12.69
CA SER A 291 -3.09 6.27 -12.95
C SER A 291 -1.97 7.13 -13.49
N VAL A 292 -0.79 6.99 -12.92
CA VAL A 292 0.43 7.72 -13.28
C VAL A 292 1.53 6.74 -13.63
N GLU A 293 2.21 7.02 -14.74
CA GLU A 293 3.47 6.42 -15.14
C GLU A 293 4.55 7.49 -15.03
N GLU A 294 5.56 7.26 -14.19
CA GLU A 294 6.71 8.16 -14.03
C GLU A 294 7.99 7.47 -14.45
N THR A 295 8.76 8.13 -15.30
CA THR A 295 10.11 7.71 -15.68
C THR A 295 11.10 8.78 -15.26
N ILE A 296 12.17 8.36 -14.59
CA ILE A 296 13.20 9.24 -14.05
C ILE A 296 14.51 8.93 -14.77
N GLY A 297 15.08 9.92 -15.44
CA GLY A 297 16.33 9.82 -16.19
C GLY A 297 17.34 10.87 -15.80
N PHE A 298 18.55 10.73 -16.34
CA PHE A 298 19.62 11.69 -16.21
C PHE A 298 20.32 11.90 -17.57
N ASP A 299 20.32 13.12 -18.04
CA ASP A 299 21.10 13.56 -19.19
C ASP A 299 22.51 13.95 -18.71
N ALA A 300 23.49 13.11 -19.02
CA ALA A 300 24.86 13.28 -18.57
C ALA A 300 25.55 14.49 -19.25
N ASP A 301 25.24 14.77 -20.51
CA ASP A 301 25.88 15.84 -21.28
C ASP A 301 25.52 17.23 -20.69
N ASN A 302 24.26 17.37 -20.26
CA ASN A 302 23.75 18.61 -19.69
C ASN A 302 23.61 18.56 -18.16
N ARG A 303 24.02 17.47 -17.50
CA ARG A 303 23.86 17.24 -16.05
C ARG A 303 22.43 17.53 -15.59
N THR A 304 21.45 16.96 -16.29
CA THR A 304 20.06 17.31 -16.10
C THR A 304 19.25 16.07 -15.71
N ILE A 305 18.55 16.16 -14.58
CA ILE A 305 17.53 15.18 -14.17
C ILE A 305 16.28 15.42 -15.01
N VAL A 306 15.71 14.35 -15.55
CA VAL A 306 14.48 14.39 -16.37
C VAL A 306 13.41 13.57 -15.68
N LEU A 307 12.31 14.22 -15.28
CA LEU A 307 11.12 13.59 -14.74
C LEU A 307 10.04 13.61 -15.82
N SER A 308 9.61 12.44 -16.30
CA SER A 308 8.58 12.34 -17.34
C SER A 308 7.35 11.65 -16.76
N PHE A 309 6.19 12.24 -16.95
CA PHE A 309 4.91 11.76 -16.43
C PHE A 309 3.93 11.47 -17.56
N LYS A 310 3.18 10.38 -17.40
CA LYS A 310 1.96 10.10 -18.16
C LYS A 310 0.84 9.86 -17.17
N ILE A 311 -0.27 10.59 -17.33
CA ILE A 311 -1.42 10.51 -16.43
C ILE A 311 -2.66 10.22 -17.28
N SER A 312 -3.34 9.09 -17.00
CA SER A 312 -4.59 8.77 -17.67
C SER A 312 -5.71 9.63 -17.13
N ASP A 313 -6.54 10.11 -18.07
CA ASP A 313 -7.82 10.77 -17.80
C ASP A 313 -7.72 12.01 -16.88
N ALA A 314 -6.58 12.72 -16.94
CA ALA A 314 -6.41 13.97 -16.22
C ALA A 314 -7.28 15.07 -16.87
N GLU A 315 -8.21 15.62 -16.11
CA GLU A 315 -9.11 16.71 -16.51
C GLU A 315 -8.87 17.99 -15.68
N GLU A 316 -8.39 17.81 -14.44
CA GLU A 316 -8.09 18.91 -13.54
C GLU A 316 -6.70 19.52 -13.82
N PRO A 317 -6.49 20.82 -13.51
CA PRO A 317 -5.18 21.44 -13.60
C PRO A 317 -4.15 20.69 -12.75
N ILE A 318 -2.97 20.46 -13.33
CA ILE A 318 -1.85 19.81 -12.64
C ILE A 318 -0.78 20.87 -12.39
N TYR A 319 -0.29 20.89 -11.16
CA TYR A 319 0.78 21.78 -10.72
C TYR A 319 1.97 20.95 -10.24
N PHE A 320 3.17 21.39 -10.58
CA PHE A 320 4.43 20.82 -10.08
C PHE A 320 5.12 21.85 -9.18
N ASP A 321 5.43 21.42 -7.95
CA ASP A 321 6.12 22.21 -6.96
C ASP A 321 7.51 21.60 -6.70
N PRO A 322 8.57 22.16 -7.28
CA PRO A 322 9.93 21.69 -7.07
C PRO A 322 10.49 22.01 -5.67
N GLY A 323 9.74 22.72 -4.84
CA GLY A 323 10.18 23.21 -3.54
C GLY A 323 11.35 24.22 -3.65
N GLN A 324 11.98 24.48 -2.51
CA GLN A 324 13.18 25.32 -2.46
C GLN A 324 14.41 24.48 -2.89
N SER A 325 14.60 24.32 -4.17
CA SER A 325 15.73 23.61 -4.76
C SER A 325 16.76 24.60 -5.28
N SER A 326 18.06 24.28 -5.14
CA SER A 326 19.13 25.02 -5.79
C SER A 326 19.24 24.75 -7.30
N SER A 327 18.47 23.77 -7.80
CA SER A 327 18.44 23.40 -9.21
C SER A 327 17.61 24.37 -10.03
N ILE A 328 18.01 24.59 -11.28
CA ILE A 328 17.23 25.36 -12.25
C ILE A 328 16.27 24.39 -12.93
N TRP A 329 14.96 24.66 -12.78
CA TRP A 329 13.92 23.86 -13.39
C TRP A 329 13.47 24.43 -14.73
N SER A 330 13.06 23.56 -15.65
CA SER A 330 12.46 23.92 -16.93
C SER A 330 11.45 22.88 -17.40
N SER A 331 10.49 23.30 -18.22
CA SER A 331 9.50 22.44 -18.88
C SER A 331 8.98 23.14 -20.13
N ASP A 332 8.80 22.40 -21.22
CA ASP A 332 8.14 22.88 -22.44
C ASP A 332 6.60 22.77 -22.33
N GLU A 333 6.13 21.85 -21.50
CA GLU A 333 4.72 21.53 -21.32
C GLU A 333 4.04 22.29 -20.16
N ALA A 334 4.79 23.05 -19.37
CA ALA A 334 4.29 23.79 -18.21
C ALA A 334 4.74 25.26 -18.25
N GLN A 335 4.07 26.09 -17.48
CA GLN A 335 4.40 27.51 -17.30
C GLN A 335 4.68 27.78 -15.81
N GLU A 336 5.80 28.40 -15.53
CA GLU A 336 6.20 28.76 -14.16
C GLU A 336 5.50 30.05 -13.74
N ARG A 337 5.02 30.08 -12.48
CA ARG A 337 4.56 31.26 -11.78
C ARG A 337 4.86 31.12 -10.30
N ASP A 338 5.60 32.05 -9.74
CA ASP A 338 5.94 32.12 -8.31
C ASP A 338 6.57 30.80 -7.77
N GLY A 339 7.45 30.18 -8.58
CA GLY A 339 8.14 28.92 -8.23
C GLY A 339 7.30 27.66 -8.42
N ILE A 340 6.04 27.78 -8.85
CA ILE A 340 5.16 26.63 -9.12
C ILE A 340 4.91 26.54 -10.63
N TRP A 341 4.94 25.36 -11.15
CA TRP A 341 4.74 25.07 -12.57
C TRP A 341 3.32 24.59 -12.82
N ALA A 342 2.54 25.30 -13.62
CA ALA A 342 1.22 24.87 -14.09
C ALA A 342 1.36 24.15 -15.43
N VAL A 343 0.95 22.89 -15.50
CA VAL A 343 0.96 22.11 -16.76
C VAL A 343 -0.10 22.67 -17.70
N LYS A 344 0.25 22.89 -18.95
CA LYS A 344 -0.67 23.42 -19.97
C LYS A 344 -1.80 22.42 -20.22
N ALA A 345 -3.03 22.88 -20.40
CA ALA A 345 -4.21 22.02 -20.56
C ALA A 345 -4.07 20.99 -21.70
N ALA A 346 -3.37 21.33 -22.78
CA ALA A 346 -3.10 20.40 -23.88
C ALA A 346 -2.14 19.25 -23.51
N ASN A 347 -1.40 19.37 -22.41
CA ASN A 347 -0.31 18.46 -22.00
C ASN A 347 -0.60 17.68 -20.72
N LEU A 348 -1.82 17.76 -20.14
CA LEU A 348 -2.16 17.10 -18.87
C LEU A 348 -1.91 15.59 -18.88
N LYS A 349 -2.00 14.95 -20.03
CA LYS A 349 -1.79 13.51 -20.18
C LYS A 349 -0.32 13.10 -20.31
N SER A 350 0.58 14.02 -20.71
CA SER A 350 2.01 13.74 -20.85
C SER A 350 2.80 15.03 -20.77
N PHE A 351 3.72 15.10 -19.82
CA PHE A 351 4.57 16.25 -19.57
C PHE A 351 5.88 15.83 -18.91
N SER A 352 6.86 16.73 -18.95
CA SER A 352 8.18 16.50 -18.33
C SER A 352 8.70 17.74 -17.63
N PHE A 353 9.52 17.51 -16.61
CA PHE A 353 10.30 18.54 -15.93
C PHE A 353 11.78 18.20 -15.98
N ARG A 354 12.61 19.20 -16.15
CA ARG A 354 14.05 19.07 -16.18
C ARG A 354 14.67 19.90 -15.08
N ALA A 355 15.55 19.29 -14.28
CA ALA A 355 16.29 19.98 -13.23
C ALA A 355 17.78 19.93 -13.54
N GLN A 356 18.39 21.07 -13.83
CA GLN A 356 19.84 21.18 -14.01
C GLN A 356 20.52 21.12 -12.64
N VAL A 357 21.41 20.16 -12.48
CA VAL A 357 22.19 19.95 -11.26
C VAL A 357 23.47 20.76 -11.33
N LYS A 358 23.71 21.59 -10.32
CA LYS A 358 24.99 22.36 -10.23
C LYS A 358 26.17 21.43 -10.00
N GLN A 359 27.32 21.86 -10.49
CA GLN A 359 28.61 21.21 -10.22
C GLN A 359 29.00 21.33 -8.75
#